data_e19e054cb3ce9679e6b614c182744097
#
_entry.id   e19e054cb3ce9679e6b614c182744097
#
_cell.length_a   1.000
_cell.length_b   1.000
_cell.length_c   1.000
_cell.angle_alpha   90.00
_cell.angle_beta   90.00
_cell.angle_gamma   90.00
#
_symmetry.space_group_name_H-M   'P 1'
#
loop_
_entity.id
_entity.type
_entity.pdbx_description
1 polymer ?
#
loop_
_entity_poly.entity_id
_entity_poly.type
_entity_poly.pdbx_seq_one_letter_code
_entity_poly.pdbx_strand_id
1 'polypeptide(L)'
;MMMTQKAFVYSELQISVPFDQAPWKDVNLTLLQQPGLMNKTWLAGVGNHSLGGIYAFDTIEHAQEFVTRYFPNEARKFGAPQTTRIFDASIVEEASRDMNSVHFGAKATRKPGAFVYTEVQVSVPFAEAPWRDLNPILKRQPGLLHKTWLSGLHTNTLGGIYAFDTINNARNFALNYFPTETKQLNAAFYTRVFDAGVVEQASRQMHSPFFI
;
A
#
# COMPACT_ATOMS: atom_id res chain seq x y z
N MET A 1 12.95 -0.91 -22.69
CA MET A 1 12.89 0.03 -21.54
C MET A 1 11.79 -0.49 -20.63
N MET A 2 12.07 -0.93 -19.40
CA MET A 2 11.01 -1.35 -18.48
C MET A 2 10.16 -0.12 -18.14
N MET A 3 8.84 -0.23 -18.33
CA MET A 3 7.94 0.84 -17.89
C MET A 3 8.00 0.94 -16.36
N THR A 4 8.25 2.14 -15.87
CA THR A 4 8.23 2.44 -14.43
C THR A 4 6.84 2.94 -14.05
N GLN A 5 6.32 2.49 -12.90
CA GLN A 5 5.04 2.98 -12.39
C GLN A 5 5.07 4.49 -12.15
N LYS A 6 3.95 5.15 -12.45
CA LYS A 6 3.76 6.59 -12.26
C LYS A 6 2.79 6.91 -11.13
N ALA A 7 1.92 5.97 -10.79
CA ALA A 7 0.97 6.15 -9.71
C ALA A 7 0.82 4.88 -8.87
N PHE A 8 0.51 5.08 -7.58
CA PHE A 8 -0.04 4.02 -6.73
C PHE A 8 -1.49 4.35 -6.39
N VAL A 9 -2.29 3.30 -6.20
CA VAL A 9 -3.63 3.39 -5.64
C VAL A 9 -3.72 2.51 -4.40
N TYR A 10 -4.17 3.07 -3.30
CA TYR A 10 -4.65 2.31 -2.16
C TYR A 10 -6.16 2.19 -2.24
N SER A 11 -6.69 1.00 -1.98
CA SER A 11 -8.12 0.77 -1.84
C SER A 11 -8.43 -0.07 -0.61
N GLU A 12 -9.60 0.17 0.00
CA GLU A 12 -10.15 -0.63 1.08
C GLU A 12 -11.67 -0.71 0.90
N LEU A 13 -12.22 -1.92 0.90
CA LEU A 13 -13.64 -2.19 1.09
C LEU A 13 -13.88 -2.46 2.56
N GLN A 14 -14.80 -1.72 3.17
CA GLN A 14 -15.20 -1.90 4.56
C GLN A 14 -16.24 -3.03 4.68
N ILE A 15 -15.80 -4.20 4.29
CA ILE A 15 -16.52 -5.45 4.36
C ILE A 15 -15.78 -6.35 5.35
N SER A 16 -16.49 -7.19 6.08
CA SER A 16 -15.87 -8.15 7.01
C SER A 16 -16.05 -9.56 6.49
N VAL A 17 -15.15 -9.96 5.58
CA VAL A 17 -15.14 -11.28 4.95
C VAL A 17 -13.74 -11.88 5.04
N PRO A 18 -13.56 -13.06 5.64
CA PRO A 18 -12.30 -13.77 5.60
C PRO A 18 -11.79 -13.93 4.16
N PHE A 19 -10.49 -13.75 3.93
CA PHE A 19 -9.94 -13.66 2.57
C PHE A 19 -10.16 -14.93 1.73
N ASP A 20 -10.16 -16.10 2.37
CA ASP A 20 -10.42 -17.40 1.73
C ASP A 20 -11.86 -17.52 1.19
N GLN A 21 -12.79 -16.69 1.69
CA GLN A 21 -14.19 -16.62 1.23
C GLN A 21 -14.38 -15.51 0.17
N ALA A 22 -13.39 -14.67 -0.06
CA ALA A 22 -13.47 -13.62 -1.06
C ALA A 22 -13.34 -14.19 -2.48
N PRO A 23 -14.09 -13.68 -3.48
CA PRO A 23 -14.02 -14.15 -4.87
C PRO A 23 -12.80 -13.58 -5.60
N TRP A 24 -11.62 -13.64 -4.97
CA TRP A 24 -10.42 -12.98 -5.47
C TRP A 24 -9.95 -13.49 -6.85
N LYS A 25 -10.27 -14.77 -7.19
CA LYS A 25 -9.90 -15.32 -8.51
C LYS A 25 -10.63 -14.59 -9.64
N ASP A 26 -11.94 -14.40 -9.50
CA ASP A 26 -12.76 -13.72 -10.52
C ASP A 26 -12.40 -12.22 -10.55
N VAL A 27 -12.16 -11.62 -9.39
CA VAL A 27 -11.73 -10.23 -9.28
C VAL A 27 -10.36 -10.03 -9.96
N ASN A 28 -9.41 -10.94 -9.78
CA ASN A 28 -8.11 -10.87 -10.47
C ASN A 28 -8.27 -10.90 -12.00
N LEU A 29 -9.12 -11.77 -12.54
CA LEU A 29 -9.37 -11.84 -13.99
C LEU A 29 -9.87 -10.49 -14.54
N THR A 30 -10.75 -9.83 -13.81
CA THR A 30 -11.27 -8.52 -14.19
C THR A 30 -10.23 -7.42 -14.03
N LEU A 31 -9.44 -7.48 -12.96
CA LEU A 31 -8.38 -6.51 -12.69
C LEU A 31 -7.26 -6.56 -13.74
N LEU A 32 -6.87 -7.75 -14.19
CA LEU A 32 -5.84 -7.91 -15.22
C LEU A 32 -6.22 -7.27 -16.57
N GLN A 33 -7.50 -6.93 -16.77
CA GLN A 33 -7.98 -6.22 -17.95
C GLN A 33 -7.99 -4.69 -17.78
N GLN A 34 -7.65 -4.18 -16.58
CA GLN A 34 -7.69 -2.74 -16.34
C GLN A 34 -6.54 -2.03 -17.05
N PRO A 35 -6.83 -0.93 -17.77
CA PRO A 35 -5.81 -0.17 -18.47
C PRO A 35 -4.69 0.29 -17.52
N GLY A 36 -3.45 0.06 -17.93
CA GLY A 36 -2.27 0.55 -17.22
C GLY A 36 -1.97 -0.11 -15.86
N LEU A 37 -2.77 -1.08 -15.42
CA LEU A 37 -2.47 -1.81 -14.18
C LEU A 37 -1.22 -2.68 -14.38
N MET A 38 -0.18 -2.41 -13.62
CA MET A 38 1.09 -3.13 -13.68
C MET A 38 1.17 -4.28 -12.68
N ASN A 39 0.71 -4.06 -11.48
CA ASN A 39 0.66 -5.08 -10.43
C ASN A 39 -0.32 -4.68 -9.33
N LYS A 40 -0.69 -5.67 -8.50
CA LYS A 40 -1.47 -5.46 -7.28
C LYS A 40 -0.96 -6.36 -6.17
N THR A 41 -0.87 -5.82 -4.97
CA THR A 41 -0.78 -6.59 -3.73
C THR A 41 -2.12 -6.53 -3.02
N TRP A 42 -2.73 -7.67 -2.77
CA TRP A 42 -3.95 -7.75 -1.98
C TRP A 42 -3.66 -7.42 -0.51
N LEU A 43 -4.62 -6.80 0.14
CA LEU A 43 -4.59 -6.44 1.55
C LEU A 43 -5.81 -7.03 2.26
N ALA A 44 -5.57 -7.82 3.31
CA ALA A 44 -6.60 -8.42 4.15
C ALA A 44 -6.42 -7.97 5.59
N GLY A 45 -7.38 -7.21 6.13
CA GLY A 45 -7.26 -6.56 7.44
C GLY A 45 -7.16 -7.57 8.58
N VAL A 46 -6.17 -7.40 9.45
CA VAL A 46 -6.00 -8.25 10.64
C VAL A 46 -7.07 -7.92 11.66
N GLY A 47 -7.91 -8.91 11.98
CA GLY A 47 -8.94 -8.82 13.01
C GLY A 47 -10.26 -8.16 12.56
N ASN A 48 -10.31 -7.50 11.40
CA ASN A 48 -11.52 -6.89 10.87
C ASN A 48 -11.97 -7.45 9.53
N HIS A 49 -11.12 -8.29 8.88
CA HIS A 49 -11.39 -8.92 7.59
C HIS A 49 -11.77 -7.94 6.47
N SER A 50 -11.24 -6.70 6.52
CA SER A 50 -11.38 -5.77 5.40
C SER A 50 -10.61 -6.28 4.18
N LEU A 51 -11.08 -5.93 2.99
CA LEU A 51 -10.46 -6.32 1.73
C LEU A 51 -10.00 -5.07 0.97
N GLY A 52 -8.82 -5.13 0.40
CA GLY A 52 -8.31 -4.02 -0.39
C GLY A 52 -7.06 -4.37 -1.17
N GLY A 53 -6.32 -3.35 -1.54
CA GLY A 53 -5.07 -3.54 -2.26
C GLY A 53 -4.24 -2.27 -2.38
N ILE A 54 -2.97 -2.49 -2.65
CA ILE A 54 -2.08 -1.49 -3.22
C ILE A 54 -1.80 -1.87 -4.67
N TYR A 55 -2.01 -0.93 -5.58
CA TYR A 55 -1.92 -1.12 -7.03
C TYR A 55 -0.85 -0.19 -7.58
N ALA A 56 -0.12 -0.62 -8.59
CA ALA A 56 0.79 0.21 -9.36
C ALA A 56 0.25 0.40 -10.78
N PHE A 57 0.24 1.64 -11.26
CA PHE A 57 -0.20 2.01 -12.60
C PHE A 57 0.92 2.69 -13.37
N ASP A 58 0.90 2.53 -14.69
CA ASP A 58 1.85 3.12 -15.63
C ASP A 58 1.65 4.63 -15.81
N THR A 59 0.43 5.15 -15.59
CA THR A 59 0.10 6.59 -15.63
C THR A 59 -0.82 7.00 -14.49
N ILE A 60 -0.82 8.31 -14.19
CA ILE A 60 -1.74 8.92 -13.22
C ILE A 60 -3.19 8.84 -13.74
N GLU A 61 -3.39 9.06 -15.03
CA GLU A 61 -4.69 9.04 -15.68
C GLU A 61 -5.37 7.66 -15.55
N HIS A 62 -4.63 6.57 -15.78
CA HIS A 62 -5.16 5.21 -15.59
C HIS A 62 -5.54 4.96 -14.13
N ALA A 63 -4.73 5.42 -13.18
CA ALA A 63 -5.05 5.33 -11.76
C ALA A 63 -6.31 6.13 -11.40
N GLN A 64 -6.47 7.34 -11.96
CA GLN A 64 -7.67 8.17 -11.76
C GLN A 64 -8.91 7.52 -12.37
N GLU A 65 -8.83 6.96 -13.57
CA GLU A 65 -9.93 6.23 -14.19
C GLU A 65 -10.35 5.00 -13.37
N PHE A 66 -9.37 4.27 -12.85
CA PHE A 66 -9.62 3.13 -11.98
C PHE A 66 -10.42 3.51 -10.73
N VAL A 67 -10.03 4.58 -10.01
CA VAL A 67 -10.70 4.98 -8.77
C VAL A 67 -12.03 5.69 -8.98
N THR A 68 -12.24 6.30 -10.14
CA THR A 68 -13.48 7.06 -10.41
C THR A 68 -14.55 6.25 -11.13
N ARG A 69 -14.16 5.23 -11.89
CA ARG A 69 -15.08 4.43 -12.70
C ARG A 69 -15.14 2.96 -12.28
N TYR A 70 -13.98 2.27 -12.31
CA TYR A 70 -13.97 0.83 -12.07
C TYR A 70 -14.26 0.49 -10.60
N PHE A 71 -13.46 1.00 -9.67
CA PHE A 71 -13.52 0.59 -8.28
C PHE A 71 -14.86 0.91 -7.58
N PRO A 72 -15.49 2.09 -7.81
CA PRO A 72 -16.82 2.36 -7.26
C PRO A 72 -17.91 1.39 -7.75
N ASN A 73 -17.80 0.91 -8.98
CA ASN A 73 -18.75 -0.08 -9.50
C ASN A 73 -18.54 -1.46 -8.84
N GLU A 74 -17.31 -1.85 -8.59
CA GLU A 74 -17.01 -3.09 -7.85
C GLU A 74 -17.50 -2.99 -6.40
N ALA A 75 -17.21 -1.89 -5.69
CA ALA A 75 -17.69 -1.67 -4.32
C ALA A 75 -19.24 -1.74 -4.23
N ARG A 76 -19.93 -1.19 -5.23
CA ARG A 76 -21.40 -1.25 -5.30
C ARG A 76 -21.94 -2.68 -5.44
N LYS A 77 -21.25 -3.53 -6.19
CA LYS A 77 -21.63 -4.95 -6.31
C LYS A 77 -21.57 -5.67 -4.96
N PHE A 78 -20.62 -5.30 -4.11
CA PHE A 78 -20.49 -5.87 -2.77
C PHE A 78 -21.37 -5.16 -1.72
N GLY A 79 -22.02 -4.05 -2.08
CA GLY A 79 -22.82 -3.26 -1.14
C GLY A 79 -22.01 -2.70 0.03
N ALA A 80 -20.72 -2.45 -0.17
CA ALA A 80 -19.79 -2.06 0.88
C ALA A 80 -19.28 -0.62 0.71
N PRO A 81 -19.10 0.15 1.81
CA PRO A 81 -18.35 1.40 1.77
C PRO A 81 -16.92 1.16 1.30
N GLN A 82 -16.35 2.16 0.65
CA GLN A 82 -15.00 2.09 0.11
C GLN A 82 -14.16 3.31 0.48
N THR A 83 -12.87 3.11 0.53
CA THR A 83 -11.86 4.18 0.58
C THR A 83 -10.87 3.97 -0.55
N THR A 84 -10.54 5.03 -1.27
CA THR A 84 -9.46 5.05 -2.26
C THR A 84 -8.55 6.25 -2.07
N ARG A 85 -7.26 6.07 -2.39
CA ARG A 85 -6.24 7.13 -2.41
C ARG A 85 -5.38 6.94 -3.63
N ILE A 86 -4.98 8.04 -4.27
CA ILE A 86 -4.02 8.05 -5.38
C ILE A 86 -2.75 8.75 -4.92
N PHE A 87 -1.60 8.19 -5.28
CA PHE A 87 -0.28 8.70 -4.93
C PHE A 87 0.57 8.84 -6.18
N ASP A 88 1.39 9.91 -6.23
CA ASP A 88 2.42 10.08 -7.24
C ASP A 88 3.62 9.18 -6.92
N ALA A 89 3.88 8.19 -7.77
CA ALA A 89 4.98 7.25 -7.59
C ALA A 89 6.33 7.83 -7.99
N SER A 90 6.35 8.84 -8.87
CA SER A 90 7.60 9.38 -9.42
C SER A 90 8.38 10.17 -8.38
N ILE A 91 7.68 10.95 -7.56
CA ILE A 91 8.32 11.85 -6.58
C ILE A 91 8.85 11.13 -5.35
N VAL A 92 8.40 9.90 -5.09
CA VAL A 92 8.81 9.09 -3.91
C VAL A 92 9.87 8.04 -4.24
N GLU A 93 10.34 7.97 -5.49
CA GLU A 93 11.22 6.91 -5.97
C GLU A 93 12.54 6.85 -5.19
N GLU A 94 13.27 7.97 -5.06
CA GLU A 94 14.56 8.01 -4.38
C GLU A 94 14.45 7.55 -2.93
N ALA A 95 13.49 8.11 -2.19
CA ALA A 95 13.24 7.75 -0.79
C ALA A 95 12.84 6.29 -0.61
N SER A 96 12.05 5.76 -1.56
CA SER A 96 11.60 4.38 -1.55
C SER A 96 12.71 3.40 -1.90
N ARG A 97 13.59 3.75 -2.86
CA ARG A 97 14.78 2.94 -3.18
C ARG A 97 15.71 2.81 -1.97
N ASP A 98 15.93 3.90 -1.24
CA ASP A 98 16.72 3.88 -0.01
C ASP A 98 16.09 2.97 1.07
N MET A 99 14.78 2.77 1.06
CA MET A 99 14.05 1.86 1.94
C MET A 99 13.89 0.43 1.38
N ASN A 100 14.69 0.04 0.40
CA ASN A 100 14.61 -1.26 -0.26
C ASN A 100 13.22 -1.57 -0.83
N SER A 101 12.53 -0.57 -1.38
CA SER A 101 11.20 -0.77 -1.95
C SER A 101 11.23 -1.75 -3.11
N VAL A 102 10.43 -2.80 -3.00
CA VAL A 102 10.26 -3.80 -4.08
C VAL A 102 9.57 -3.22 -5.31
N HIS A 103 8.77 -2.18 -5.16
CA HIS A 103 8.16 -1.47 -6.29
C HIS A 103 9.20 -0.72 -7.13
N PHE A 104 10.35 -0.40 -6.56
CA PHE A 104 11.45 0.31 -7.24
C PHE A 104 12.69 -0.56 -7.44
N GLY A 105 12.50 -1.87 -7.62
CA GLY A 105 13.52 -2.79 -8.10
C GLY A 105 14.33 -3.50 -7.03
N ALA A 106 14.06 -3.31 -5.74
CA ALA A 106 14.64 -4.17 -4.72
C ALA A 106 14.05 -5.60 -4.84
N LYS A 107 14.88 -6.61 -4.60
CA LYS A 107 14.41 -8.00 -4.57
C LYS A 107 13.84 -8.32 -3.20
N ALA A 108 12.67 -8.94 -3.17
CA ALA A 108 12.13 -9.53 -1.96
C ALA A 108 12.98 -10.75 -1.57
N THR A 109 13.85 -10.59 -0.60
CA THR A 109 14.73 -11.69 -0.12
C THR A 109 14.07 -12.55 0.96
N ARG A 110 13.00 -12.06 1.57
CA ARG A 110 12.20 -12.73 2.60
C ARG A 110 10.71 -12.49 2.31
N LYS A 111 9.92 -13.52 2.56
CA LYS A 111 8.47 -13.45 2.47
C LYS A 111 7.92 -12.55 3.60
N PRO A 112 7.06 -11.57 3.31
CA PRO A 112 6.42 -10.78 4.34
C PRO A 112 5.38 -11.61 5.11
N GLY A 113 5.29 -11.38 6.42
CA GLY A 113 4.20 -11.90 7.26
C GLY A 113 3.05 -10.91 7.42
N ALA A 114 3.34 -9.62 7.25
CA ALA A 114 2.33 -8.56 7.36
C ALA A 114 2.67 -7.34 6.53
N PHE A 115 1.62 -6.56 6.21
CA PHE A 115 1.78 -5.20 5.67
C PHE A 115 1.21 -4.17 6.66
N VAL A 116 1.77 -2.96 6.63
CA VAL A 116 1.22 -1.79 7.31
C VAL A 116 1.04 -0.68 6.29
N TYR A 117 -0.16 -0.13 6.22
CA TYR A 117 -0.43 1.12 5.52
C TYR A 117 -0.47 2.27 6.52
N THR A 118 0.16 3.38 6.18
CA THR A 118 0.11 4.60 6.98
C THR A 118 -0.21 5.81 6.10
N GLU A 119 -0.90 6.78 6.70
CA GLU A 119 -1.12 8.11 6.13
C GLU A 119 -1.05 9.14 7.25
N VAL A 120 -0.23 10.18 7.08
CA VAL A 120 -0.21 11.36 7.94
C VAL A 120 -0.90 12.48 7.19
N GLN A 121 -1.94 13.06 7.81
CA GLN A 121 -2.77 14.11 7.19
C GLN A 121 -2.11 15.48 7.36
N VAL A 122 -0.94 15.62 6.78
CA VAL A 122 -0.24 16.88 6.55
C VAL A 122 -0.33 17.20 5.06
N SER A 123 -0.21 18.47 4.71
CA SER A 123 -0.09 18.89 3.31
C SER A 123 1.30 19.47 3.08
N VAL A 124 2.26 18.58 2.86
CA VAL A 124 3.67 18.91 2.67
C VAL A 124 4.14 18.33 1.34
N PRO A 125 4.65 19.15 0.40
CA PRO A 125 5.28 18.63 -0.81
C PRO A 125 6.37 17.62 -0.45
N PHE A 126 6.43 16.49 -1.17
CA PHE A 126 7.35 15.40 -0.81
C PHE A 126 8.83 15.85 -0.81
N ALA A 127 9.17 16.83 -1.64
CA ALA A 127 10.52 17.41 -1.68
C ALA A 127 10.94 18.05 -0.34
N GLU A 128 9.98 18.48 0.48
CA GLU A 128 10.19 19.07 1.80
C GLU A 128 10.07 18.04 2.93
N ALA A 129 9.66 16.81 2.62
CA ALA A 129 9.53 15.75 3.62
C ALA A 129 10.92 15.33 4.15
N PRO A 130 11.10 15.16 5.46
CA PRO A 130 12.40 14.83 6.07
C PRO A 130 12.74 13.34 5.94
N TRP A 131 12.50 12.75 4.77
CA TRP A 131 12.67 11.32 4.57
C TRP A 131 14.13 10.84 4.73
N ARG A 132 15.12 11.72 4.47
CA ARG A 132 16.55 11.39 4.65
C ARG A 132 16.91 11.17 6.11
N ASP A 133 16.24 11.87 7.02
CA ASP A 133 16.43 11.72 8.46
C ASP A 133 15.58 10.55 9.01
N LEU A 134 14.39 10.34 8.45
CA LEU A 134 13.46 9.30 8.90
C LEU A 134 13.86 7.89 8.43
N ASN A 135 14.38 7.73 7.22
CA ASN A 135 14.71 6.42 6.68
C ASN A 135 15.69 5.63 7.55
N PRO A 136 16.81 6.23 8.07
CA PRO A 136 17.71 5.51 8.97
C PRO A 136 17.05 5.02 10.26
N ILE A 137 16.07 5.78 10.76
CA ILE A 137 15.30 5.42 11.97
C ILE A 137 14.34 4.28 11.66
N LEU A 138 13.63 4.38 10.53
CA LEU A 138 12.69 3.37 10.07
C LEU A 138 13.40 2.03 9.78
N LYS A 139 14.57 2.03 9.15
CA LYS A 139 15.36 0.82 8.87
C LYS A 139 15.72 0.02 10.14
N ARG A 140 15.72 0.66 11.31
CA ARG A 140 15.98 0.01 12.59
C ARG A 140 14.74 -0.58 13.25
N GLN A 141 13.55 -0.39 12.65
CA GLN A 141 12.33 -0.96 13.22
C GLN A 141 12.35 -2.49 13.17
N PRO A 142 12.01 -3.17 14.27
CA PRO A 142 12.03 -4.62 14.32
C PRO A 142 11.20 -5.25 13.22
N GLY A 143 11.82 -6.13 12.44
CA GLY A 143 11.15 -6.92 11.40
C GLY A 143 10.75 -6.16 10.15
N LEU A 144 11.10 -4.88 9.99
CA LEU A 144 10.87 -4.14 8.75
C LEU A 144 11.72 -4.72 7.61
N LEU A 145 11.08 -5.12 6.53
CA LEU A 145 11.71 -5.66 5.34
C LEU A 145 11.84 -4.61 4.22
N HIS A 146 10.74 -3.94 3.92
CA HIS A 146 10.63 -2.99 2.82
C HIS A 146 9.67 -1.86 3.17
N LYS A 147 9.91 -0.68 2.61
CA LYS A 147 8.95 0.41 2.61
C LYS A 147 8.88 1.08 1.24
N THR A 148 7.68 1.34 0.76
CA THR A 148 7.41 2.27 -0.33
C THR A 148 6.79 3.52 0.26
N TRP A 149 7.41 4.68 0.06
CA TRP A 149 6.82 5.97 0.41
C TRP A 149 5.62 6.27 -0.46
N LEU A 150 4.64 6.96 0.10
CA LEU A 150 3.44 7.40 -0.58
C LEU A 150 3.27 8.90 -0.38
N SER A 151 3.01 9.62 -1.46
CA SER A 151 2.68 11.05 -1.44
C SER A 151 1.38 11.28 -2.19
N GLY A 152 0.36 11.79 -1.49
CA GLY A 152 -0.98 11.95 -2.03
C GLY A 152 -1.03 12.90 -3.21
N LEU A 153 -1.61 12.43 -4.32
CA LEU A 153 -1.79 13.24 -5.53
C LEU A 153 -2.69 14.45 -5.21
N HIS A 154 -2.18 15.66 -5.46
CA HIS A 154 -2.83 16.95 -5.17
C HIS A 154 -3.15 17.23 -3.70
N THR A 155 -2.89 16.31 -2.77
CA THR A 155 -3.14 16.48 -1.34
C THR A 155 -1.86 16.66 -0.53
N ASN A 156 -0.73 16.21 -1.09
CA ASN A 156 0.58 16.21 -0.42
C ASN A 156 0.56 15.50 0.96
N THR A 157 -0.34 14.53 1.15
CA THR A 157 -0.31 13.67 2.33
C THR A 157 0.91 12.78 2.29
N LEU A 158 1.49 12.48 3.44
CA LEU A 158 2.66 11.61 3.55
C LEU A 158 2.27 10.27 4.16
N GLY A 159 2.83 9.20 3.63
CA GLY A 159 2.57 7.87 4.17
C GLY A 159 3.48 6.80 3.59
N GLY A 160 3.06 5.57 3.75
CA GLY A 160 3.80 4.44 3.20
C GLY A 160 3.04 3.13 3.27
N ILE A 161 3.49 2.21 2.43
CA ILE A 161 3.21 0.79 2.55
C ILE A 161 4.50 0.09 3.01
N TYR A 162 4.41 -0.65 4.10
CA TYR A 162 5.52 -1.33 4.76
C TYR A 162 5.29 -2.83 4.72
N ALA A 163 6.34 -3.59 4.52
CA ALA A 163 6.33 -5.04 4.68
C ALA A 163 7.13 -5.43 5.92
N PHE A 164 6.53 -6.22 6.77
CA PHE A 164 7.13 -6.76 8.00
C PHE A 164 7.23 -8.28 7.94
N ASP A 165 8.19 -8.83 8.65
CA ASP A 165 8.40 -10.27 8.77
C ASP A 165 7.28 -10.98 9.53
N THR A 166 6.66 -10.31 10.50
CA THR A 166 5.57 -10.86 11.33
C THR A 166 4.46 -9.86 11.59
N ILE A 167 3.25 -10.37 11.86
CA ILE A 167 2.10 -9.56 12.29
C ILE A 167 2.41 -8.83 13.62
N ASN A 168 3.15 -9.46 14.53
CA ASN A 168 3.47 -8.85 15.82
C ASN A 168 4.38 -7.61 15.65
N ASN A 169 5.40 -7.68 14.81
CA ASN A 169 6.26 -6.53 14.51
C ASN A 169 5.48 -5.42 13.80
N ALA A 170 4.61 -5.78 12.86
CA ALA A 170 3.72 -4.84 12.18
C ALA A 170 2.76 -4.13 13.15
N ARG A 171 2.15 -4.88 14.07
CA ARG A 171 1.28 -4.30 15.11
C ARG A 171 2.05 -3.38 16.05
N ASN A 172 3.22 -3.79 16.52
CA ASN A 172 4.05 -2.94 17.37
C ASN A 172 4.41 -1.62 16.68
N PHE A 173 4.78 -1.68 15.41
CA PHE A 173 5.03 -0.49 14.62
C PHE A 173 3.78 0.41 14.51
N ALA A 174 2.64 -0.15 14.12
CA ALA A 174 1.42 0.60 13.86
C ALA A 174 0.77 1.20 15.11
N LEU A 175 0.88 0.52 16.26
CA LEU A 175 0.17 0.89 17.50
C LEU A 175 1.06 1.64 18.51
N ASN A 176 2.36 1.45 18.48
CA ASN A 176 3.28 2.02 19.47
C ASN A 176 4.25 3.03 18.84
N TYR A 177 5.00 2.63 17.80
CA TYR A 177 6.01 3.49 17.19
C TYR A 177 5.38 4.63 16.38
N PHE A 178 4.56 4.31 15.41
CA PHE A 178 4.03 5.30 14.45
C PHE A 178 3.19 6.40 15.12
N PRO A 179 2.29 6.11 16.09
CA PRO A 179 1.57 7.15 16.82
C PRO A 179 2.48 8.12 17.58
N THR A 180 3.60 7.62 18.12
CA THR A 180 4.57 8.46 18.84
C THR A 180 5.26 9.44 17.90
N GLU A 181 5.65 8.99 16.70
CA GLU A 181 6.26 9.84 15.69
C GLU A 181 5.29 10.91 15.17
N THR A 182 4.06 10.52 14.86
CA THR A 182 3.05 11.44 14.31
C THR A 182 2.57 12.48 15.32
N LYS A 183 2.61 12.15 16.61
CA LYS A 183 2.29 13.10 17.68
C LYS A 183 3.23 14.31 17.67
N GLN A 184 4.48 14.13 17.30
CA GLN A 184 5.45 15.23 17.20
C GLN A 184 5.10 16.19 16.06
N LEU A 185 4.41 15.73 15.04
CA LEU A 185 3.94 16.53 13.90
C LEU A 185 2.63 17.26 14.19
N ASN A 186 1.98 16.98 15.33
CA ASN A 186 0.65 17.49 15.68
C ASN A 186 -0.37 17.28 14.54
N ALA A 187 -0.30 16.14 13.87
CA ALA A 187 -1.12 15.81 12.73
C ALA A 187 -1.96 14.56 12.97
N ALA A 188 -3.17 14.53 12.40
CA ALA A 188 -3.96 13.32 12.35
C ALA A 188 -3.26 12.27 11.49
N PHE A 189 -3.44 11.01 11.83
CA PHE A 189 -2.84 9.90 11.10
C PHE A 189 -3.81 8.72 11.01
N TYR A 190 -3.44 7.81 10.13
CA TYR A 190 -4.21 6.62 9.84
C TYR A 190 -3.25 5.44 9.67
N THR A 191 -3.54 4.32 10.34
CA THR A 191 -2.78 3.08 10.19
C THR A 191 -3.71 1.89 9.97
N ARG A 192 -3.26 0.92 9.16
CA ARG A 192 -3.90 -0.37 8.97
C ARG A 192 -2.86 -1.47 8.96
N VAL A 193 -3.19 -2.60 9.56
CA VAL A 193 -2.35 -3.81 9.57
C VAL A 193 -3.05 -4.91 8.80
N PHE A 194 -2.32 -5.55 7.88
CA PHE A 194 -2.84 -6.58 6.99
C PHE A 194 -2.01 -7.86 7.10
N ASP A 195 -2.68 -9.00 6.99
CA ASP A 195 -2.06 -10.32 6.92
C ASP A 195 -1.53 -10.56 5.50
N ALA A 196 -0.21 -10.71 5.38
CA ALA A 196 0.42 -10.97 4.08
C ALA A 196 0.35 -12.44 3.66
N GLY A 197 0.22 -13.36 4.63
CA GLY A 197 0.20 -14.79 4.36
C GLY A 197 -1.05 -15.23 3.61
N VAL A 198 -2.21 -14.76 4.03
CA VAL A 198 -3.50 -15.16 3.44
C VAL A 198 -3.70 -14.62 2.02
N VAL A 199 -3.01 -13.55 1.64
CA VAL A 199 -3.16 -12.89 0.34
C VAL A 199 -2.09 -13.28 -0.69
N GLU A 200 -1.14 -14.14 -0.32
CA GLU A 200 0.03 -14.44 -1.15
C GLU A 200 -0.36 -14.98 -2.53
N GLN A 201 -1.19 -16.02 -2.59
CA GLN A 201 -1.56 -16.65 -3.86
C GLN A 201 -2.25 -15.67 -4.80
N ALA A 202 -3.19 -14.91 -4.28
CA ALA A 202 -3.92 -13.89 -5.05
C ALA A 202 -3.00 -12.78 -5.54
N SER A 203 -2.06 -12.35 -4.69
CA SER A 203 -1.08 -11.30 -5.01
C SER A 203 -0.06 -11.75 -6.04
N ARG A 204 0.39 -13.02 -5.99
CA ARG A 204 1.28 -13.59 -7.02
C ARG A 204 0.66 -13.56 -8.41
N GLN A 205 -0.63 -13.91 -8.53
CA GLN A 205 -1.36 -13.84 -9.80
C GLN A 205 -1.47 -12.41 -10.34
N MET A 206 -1.38 -11.42 -9.46
CA MET A 206 -1.41 -10.01 -9.81
C MET A 206 -0.01 -9.39 -9.93
N HIS A 207 1.03 -10.21 -10.09
CA HIS A 207 2.42 -9.78 -10.26
C HIS A 207 2.94 -8.90 -9.11
N SER A 208 2.44 -9.14 -7.89
CA SER A 208 2.90 -8.40 -6.71
C SER A 208 4.41 -8.54 -6.51
N PRO A 209 5.15 -7.43 -6.38
CA PRO A 209 6.59 -7.49 -6.23
C PRO A 209 7.06 -8.02 -4.86
N PHE A 210 6.16 -8.16 -3.90
CA PHE A 210 6.47 -8.73 -2.58
C PHE A 210 6.57 -10.26 -2.58
N PHE A 211 6.04 -10.93 -3.59
CA PHE A 211 5.92 -12.39 -3.65
C PHE A 211 6.53 -12.95 -4.95
N ILE A 212 7.81 -12.85 -5.08
CA ILE A 212 8.58 -13.39 -6.22
C ILE A 212 8.85 -14.90 -6.04
#